data_d562c82983883a7019b8cc5ef3ae37ca
#
_entry.id   d562c82983883a7019b8cc5ef3ae37ca
#
_cell.length_a   1.000
_cell.length_b   1.000
_cell.length_c   1.000
_cell.angle_alpha   90.00
_cell.angle_beta   90.00
_cell.angle_gamma   90.00
#
_symmetry.space_group_name_H-M   'P 1'
#
loop_
_entity.id
_entity.type
_entity.pdbx_description
1 polymer ?
#
loop_
_entity_poly.entity_id
_entity_poly.type
_entity_poly.pdbx_seq_one_letter_code
_entity_poly.pdbx_strand_id
1 'polypeptide(L)'
;MTTVLHAEVTGTGPPLLALHGFTGSVGALRPVTGPLSERHTVVAVDLPGHGRTGAAEQPTDYRFDDTVDSVAAVLDRLGHDRIDVVGYSMGGRIGLGLAVRHPNRVKKSVLIGGSAGVAGNAQRAARRRVDDRLANDLLERGIEWFVDYWMGLPLFASQSRLGSKTLAEARLQRLENDERGLAGSLRGAGAGSQPPLWQDLGRVEGAVLLVVGD
;
A
#
# COMPACT_ATOMS: atom_id res chain seq x y z
N MET A 1 11.18 16.41 0.46
CA MET A 1 10.10 16.83 -0.48
C MET A 1 9.14 15.66 -0.61
N THR A 2 7.82 15.91 -0.67
CA THR A 2 6.84 14.82 -0.86
C THR A 2 6.77 14.43 -2.32
N THR A 3 6.77 13.12 -2.61
CA THR A 3 6.59 12.58 -3.96
C THR A 3 5.17 12.88 -4.45
N VAL A 4 5.03 13.33 -5.70
CA VAL A 4 3.72 13.54 -6.31
C VAL A 4 3.15 12.17 -6.71
N LEU A 5 2.13 11.73 -5.98
CA LEU A 5 1.47 10.46 -6.23
C LEU A 5 0.36 10.60 -7.28
N HIS A 6 0.26 9.60 -8.16
CA HIS A 6 -0.90 9.43 -9.03
C HIS A 6 -2.13 9.06 -8.20
N ALA A 7 -3.26 9.72 -8.47
CA ALA A 7 -4.53 9.44 -7.84
C ALA A 7 -5.66 9.48 -8.87
N GLU A 8 -6.57 8.54 -8.79
CA GLU A 8 -7.84 8.53 -9.53
C GLU A 8 -8.98 8.85 -8.56
N VAL A 9 -9.88 9.76 -8.98
CA VAL A 9 -11.06 10.13 -8.21
C VAL A 9 -12.30 9.67 -8.96
N THR A 10 -13.14 8.88 -8.29
CA THR A 10 -14.37 8.33 -8.89
C THR A 10 -15.55 8.43 -7.92
N GLY A 11 -16.75 8.53 -8.48
CA GLY A 11 -17.99 8.59 -7.69
C GLY A 11 -18.25 9.94 -7.05
N THR A 12 -19.31 9.99 -6.24
CA THR A 12 -19.74 11.18 -5.51
C THR A 12 -20.23 10.81 -4.12
N GLY A 13 -20.04 11.68 -3.13
CA GLY A 13 -20.42 11.45 -1.74
C GLY A 13 -19.28 11.68 -0.75
N PRO A 14 -19.37 11.13 0.47
CA PRO A 14 -18.31 11.26 1.47
C PRO A 14 -16.96 10.75 0.95
N PRO A 15 -15.84 11.45 1.21
CA PRO A 15 -14.55 11.07 0.68
C PRO A 15 -14.01 9.79 1.33
N LEU A 16 -13.46 8.90 0.50
CA LEU A 16 -12.86 7.62 0.87
C LEU A 16 -11.52 7.43 0.16
N LEU A 17 -10.44 7.32 0.92
CA LEU A 17 -9.11 6.99 0.43
C LEU A 17 -8.95 5.48 0.29
N ALA A 18 -8.50 5.01 -0.87
CA ALA A 18 -8.22 3.60 -1.13
C ALA A 18 -6.74 3.37 -1.44
N LEU A 19 -6.08 2.49 -0.65
CA LEU A 19 -4.65 2.19 -0.71
C LEU A 19 -4.41 0.71 -1.01
N HIS A 20 -3.70 0.43 -2.09
CA HIS A 20 -3.39 -0.93 -2.55
C HIS A 20 -2.26 -1.60 -1.75
N GLY A 21 -2.16 -2.93 -1.86
CA GLY A 21 -1.03 -3.70 -1.34
C GLY A 21 0.19 -3.66 -2.25
N PHE A 22 1.32 -4.18 -1.77
CA PHE A 22 2.53 -4.32 -2.56
C PHE A 22 2.27 -5.09 -3.86
N THR A 23 2.88 -4.67 -4.96
CA THR A 23 2.63 -5.09 -6.34
C THR A 23 1.27 -4.68 -6.94
N GLY A 24 0.42 -4.01 -6.16
CA GLY A 24 -0.86 -3.51 -6.65
C GLY A 24 -0.75 -2.15 -7.34
N SER A 25 -1.91 -1.63 -7.72
CA SER A 25 -2.09 -0.29 -8.28
C SER A 25 -3.53 0.17 -8.08
N VAL A 26 -3.86 1.38 -8.48
CA VAL A 26 -5.26 1.85 -8.59
C VAL A 26 -6.11 0.88 -9.41
N GLY A 27 -5.56 0.34 -10.51
CA GLY A 27 -6.23 -0.67 -11.33
C GLY A 27 -6.61 -1.93 -10.57
N ALA A 28 -5.73 -2.41 -9.69
CA ALA A 28 -5.98 -3.59 -8.86
C ALA A 28 -7.06 -3.37 -7.78
N LEU A 29 -7.33 -2.12 -7.42
CA LEU A 29 -8.38 -1.77 -6.46
C LEU A 29 -9.79 -1.70 -7.08
N ARG A 30 -9.91 -1.63 -8.41
CA ARG A 30 -11.21 -1.42 -9.09
C ARG A 30 -12.34 -2.37 -8.67
N PRO A 31 -12.11 -3.66 -8.43
CA PRO A 31 -13.15 -4.57 -7.94
C PRO A 31 -13.76 -4.14 -6.60
N VAL A 32 -12.99 -3.41 -5.78
CA VAL A 32 -13.43 -2.89 -4.48
C VAL A 32 -13.93 -1.46 -4.61
N THR A 33 -13.20 -0.60 -5.32
CA THR A 33 -13.50 0.82 -5.45
C THR A 33 -14.71 1.09 -6.34
N GLY A 34 -14.99 0.25 -7.33
CA GLY A 34 -16.16 0.37 -8.20
C GLY A 34 -17.47 0.41 -7.41
N PRO A 35 -17.84 -0.63 -6.65
CA PRO A 35 -19.03 -0.62 -5.81
C PRO A 35 -19.03 0.51 -4.76
N LEU A 36 -17.88 0.87 -4.20
CA LEU A 36 -17.77 1.95 -3.22
C LEU A 36 -18.05 3.32 -3.84
N SER A 37 -17.69 3.52 -5.12
CA SER A 37 -17.90 4.78 -5.84
C SER A 37 -19.38 5.12 -6.10
N GLU A 38 -20.28 4.16 -5.94
CA GLU A 38 -21.72 4.40 -6.01
C GLU A 38 -22.22 5.32 -4.87
N ARG A 39 -21.49 5.37 -3.75
CA ARG A 39 -21.89 6.09 -2.53
C ARG A 39 -20.79 6.97 -1.93
N HIS A 40 -19.60 6.97 -2.51
CA HIS A 40 -18.43 7.71 -1.99
C HIS A 40 -17.69 8.40 -3.14
N THR A 41 -17.07 9.52 -2.82
CA THR A 41 -15.97 10.04 -3.64
C THR A 41 -14.73 9.25 -3.29
N VAL A 42 -14.38 8.25 -4.11
CA VAL A 42 -13.24 7.36 -3.87
C VAL A 42 -11.99 7.98 -4.47
N VAL A 43 -10.98 8.20 -3.63
CA VAL A 43 -9.62 8.62 -3.99
C VAL A 43 -8.73 7.39 -3.93
N ALA A 44 -8.45 6.77 -5.06
CA ALA A 44 -7.54 5.64 -5.16
C ALA A 44 -6.14 6.13 -5.55
N VAL A 45 -5.10 5.68 -4.84
CA VAL A 45 -3.73 6.22 -4.96
C VAL A 45 -2.76 5.11 -5.33
N ASP A 46 -1.90 5.37 -6.34
CA ASP A 46 -0.72 4.57 -6.61
C ASP A 46 0.41 5.00 -5.66
N LEU A 47 0.82 4.11 -4.76
CA LEU A 47 1.90 4.35 -3.81
C LEU A 47 3.27 4.44 -4.51
N PRO A 48 4.31 5.06 -3.91
CA PRO A 48 5.63 5.15 -4.53
C PRO A 48 6.15 3.80 -5.03
N GLY A 49 6.63 3.76 -6.25
CA GLY A 49 7.12 2.56 -6.92
C GLY A 49 6.05 1.68 -7.57
N HIS A 50 4.80 2.13 -7.62
CA HIS A 50 3.69 1.34 -8.15
C HIS A 50 2.88 2.12 -9.18
N GLY A 51 2.26 1.38 -10.10
CA GLY A 51 1.33 1.88 -11.09
C GLY A 51 1.87 3.12 -11.81
N ARG A 52 1.03 4.15 -11.96
CA ARG A 52 1.39 5.39 -12.67
C ARG A 52 2.22 6.38 -11.85
N THR A 53 2.36 6.18 -10.54
CA THR A 53 3.36 6.91 -9.74
C THR A 53 4.77 6.48 -10.15
N GLY A 54 4.96 5.20 -10.48
CA GLY A 54 6.23 4.69 -10.97
C GLY A 54 7.37 4.77 -9.97
N ALA A 55 8.60 4.63 -10.48
CA ALA A 55 9.81 4.73 -9.67
C ALA A 55 10.05 6.17 -9.22
N ALA A 56 10.34 6.34 -7.93
CA ALA A 56 10.74 7.64 -7.37
C ALA A 56 12.21 7.94 -7.68
N GLU A 57 12.56 9.22 -7.74
CA GLU A 57 13.90 9.67 -8.08
C GLU A 57 14.92 9.38 -6.98
N GLN A 58 14.50 9.51 -5.71
CA GLN A 58 15.37 9.36 -4.56
C GLN A 58 14.97 8.16 -3.70
N PRO A 59 15.94 7.40 -3.14
CA PRO A 59 15.64 6.29 -2.22
C PRO A 59 14.84 6.71 -0.99
N THR A 60 14.97 7.97 -0.56
CA THR A 60 14.24 8.53 0.58
C THR A 60 12.74 8.59 0.32
N ASP A 61 12.32 8.79 -0.92
CA ASP A 61 10.91 8.93 -1.30
C ASP A 61 10.09 7.66 -1.07
N TYR A 62 10.76 6.52 -0.91
CA TYR A 62 10.12 5.25 -0.57
C TYR A 62 10.02 4.99 0.93
N ARG A 63 10.61 5.82 1.80
CA ARG A 63 10.53 5.60 3.24
C ARG A 63 9.10 5.60 3.70
N PHE A 64 8.79 4.77 4.69
CA PHE A 64 7.43 4.63 5.21
C PHE A 64 6.80 5.97 5.58
N ASP A 65 7.50 6.80 6.35
CA ASP A 65 6.98 8.10 6.80
C ASP A 65 6.82 9.08 5.64
N ASP A 66 7.77 9.12 4.69
CA ASP A 66 7.70 9.98 3.50
C ASP A 66 6.53 9.54 2.58
N THR A 67 6.27 8.23 2.50
CA THR A 67 5.11 7.69 1.79
C THR A 67 3.79 8.12 2.46
N VAL A 68 3.72 8.07 3.80
CA VAL A 68 2.54 8.54 4.55
C VAL A 68 2.30 10.03 4.30
N ASP A 69 3.35 10.85 4.37
CA ASP A 69 3.26 12.30 4.15
C ASP A 69 2.90 12.62 2.69
N SER A 70 3.36 11.82 1.72
CA SER A 70 2.97 11.94 0.31
C SER A 70 1.48 11.62 0.09
N VAL A 71 0.93 10.64 0.81
CA VAL A 71 -0.52 10.35 0.80
C VAL A 71 -1.30 11.50 1.42
N ALA A 72 -0.83 12.09 2.53
CA ALA A 72 -1.46 13.27 3.12
C ALA A 72 -1.47 14.45 2.12
N ALA A 73 -0.38 14.67 1.38
CA ALA A 73 -0.29 15.71 0.35
C ALA A 73 -1.27 15.49 -0.82
N VAL A 74 -1.65 14.24 -1.15
CA VAL A 74 -2.75 13.98 -2.11
C VAL A 74 -4.06 14.54 -1.58
N LEU A 75 -4.36 14.35 -0.30
CA LEU A 75 -5.59 14.87 0.31
C LEU A 75 -5.63 16.40 0.28
N ASP A 76 -4.48 17.05 0.58
CA ASP A 76 -4.36 18.51 0.52
C ASP A 76 -4.62 19.03 -0.90
N ARG A 77 -4.00 18.40 -1.91
CA ARG A 77 -4.17 18.76 -3.32
C ARG A 77 -5.62 18.62 -3.80
N LEU A 78 -6.36 17.66 -3.24
CA LEU A 78 -7.76 17.41 -3.59
C LEU A 78 -8.76 18.15 -2.70
N GLY A 79 -8.30 18.93 -1.71
CA GLY A 79 -9.15 19.72 -0.82
C GLY A 79 -9.91 18.87 0.21
N HIS A 80 -9.39 17.71 0.60
CA HIS A 80 -10.01 16.84 1.60
C HIS A 80 -9.35 17.03 2.97
N ASP A 81 -9.99 17.74 3.88
CA ASP A 81 -9.48 17.92 5.25
C ASP A 81 -9.51 16.61 6.04
N ARG A 82 -10.56 15.81 5.89
CA ARG A 82 -10.76 14.58 6.65
C ARG A 82 -11.45 13.51 5.80
N ILE A 83 -10.95 12.25 5.84
CA ILE A 83 -11.33 11.18 4.93
C ILE A 83 -11.50 9.84 5.67
N ASP A 84 -12.36 8.97 5.17
CA ASP A 84 -12.37 7.56 5.53
C ASP A 84 -11.26 6.82 4.74
N VAL A 85 -10.70 5.75 5.30
CA VAL A 85 -9.57 5.01 4.69
C VAL A 85 -9.91 3.53 4.55
N VAL A 86 -9.67 2.97 3.38
CA VAL A 86 -9.57 1.52 3.17
C VAL A 86 -8.18 1.18 2.64
N GLY A 87 -7.48 0.26 3.31
CA GLY A 87 -6.14 -0.13 2.90
C GLY A 87 -5.91 -1.62 3.00
N TYR A 88 -5.26 -2.18 1.97
CA TYR A 88 -4.91 -3.59 1.92
C TYR A 88 -3.41 -3.81 2.11
N SER A 89 -3.01 -4.70 3.03
CA SER A 89 -1.62 -5.11 3.28
C SER A 89 -0.70 -3.89 3.47
N MET A 90 0.19 -3.57 2.52
CA MET A 90 1.03 -2.37 2.55
C MET A 90 0.17 -1.10 2.67
N GLY A 91 -0.91 -0.98 1.89
CA GLY A 91 -1.86 0.13 1.99
C GLY A 91 -2.54 0.21 3.35
N GLY A 92 -2.81 -0.93 3.99
CA GLY A 92 -3.30 -0.98 5.38
C GLY A 92 -2.28 -0.45 6.38
N ARG A 93 -0.98 -0.75 6.19
CA ARG A 93 0.11 -0.22 7.01
C ARG A 93 0.30 1.29 6.83
N ILE A 94 0.26 1.76 5.59
CA ILE A 94 0.32 3.19 5.26
C ILE A 94 -0.91 3.93 5.80
N GLY A 95 -2.12 3.36 5.67
CA GLY A 95 -3.34 3.92 6.24
C GLY A 95 -3.30 4.05 7.77
N LEU A 96 -2.73 3.05 8.46
CA LEU A 96 -2.46 3.15 9.90
C LEU A 96 -1.44 4.24 10.21
N GLY A 97 -0.36 4.32 9.43
CA GLY A 97 0.62 5.40 9.53
C GLY A 97 -0.01 6.78 9.37
N LEU A 98 -0.93 6.93 8.42
CA LEU A 98 -1.69 8.17 8.22
C LEU A 98 -2.54 8.51 9.46
N ALA A 99 -3.25 7.53 10.03
CA ALA A 99 -4.07 7.75 11.23
C ALA A 99 -3.23 8.09 12.47
N VAL A 100 -2.00 7.60 12.57
CA VAL A 100 -1.07 7.88 13.69
C VAL A 100 -0.39 9.24 13.52
N ARG A 101 0.11 9.56 12.30
CA ARG A 101 0.90 10.77 12.04
C ARG A 101 0.03 12.01 11.79
N HIS A 102 -1.15 11.78 11.21
CA HIS A 102 -2.12 12.82 10.87
C HIS A 102 -3.51 12.48 11.43
N PRO A 103 -3.68 12.37 12.76
CA PRO A 103 -4.90 11.86 13.38
C PRO A 103 -6.15 12.64 12.97
N ASN A 104 -6.05 13.96 12.84
CA ASN A 104 -7.14 14.82 12.39
C ASN A 104 -7.61 14.58 10.95
N ARG A 105 -6.82 13.85 10.13
CA ARG A 105 -7.12 13.61 8.71
C ARG A 105 -7.95 12.34 8.47
N VAL A 106 -8.02 11.45 9.46
CA VAL A 106 -8.71 10.16 9.31
C VAL A 106 -9.95 10.10 10.21
N LYS A 107 -11.12 9.81 9.61
CA LYS A 107 -12.39 9.63 10.34
C LYS A 107 -12.56 8.19 10.81
N LYS A 108 -12.44 7.25 9.87
CA LYS A 108 -12.57 5.81 10.09
C LYS A 108 -11.60 5.09 9.18
N SER A 109 -11.16 3.90 9.58
CA SER A 109 -10.28 3.07 8.76
C SER A 109 -10.74 1.62 8.73
N VAL A 110 -10.68 1.00 7.56
CA VAL A 110 -10.76 -0.45 7.37
C VAL A 110 -9.40 -0.91 6.85
N LEU A 111 -8.65 -1.63 7.67
CA LEU A 111 -7.28 -2.05 7.38
C LEU A 111 -7.23 -3.57 7.25
N ILE A 112 -7.09 -4.06 6.02
CA ILE A 112 -7.12 -5.48 5.68
C ILE A 112 -5.69 -5.99 5.58
N GLY A 113 -5.30 -6.91 6.46
CA GLY A 113 -3.93 -7.46 6.50
C GLY A 113 -2.86 -6.42 6.85
N GLY A 114 -3.26 -5.29 7.44
CA GLY A 114 -2.34 -4.26 7.93
C GLY A 114 -1.82 -4.59 9.33
N SER A 115 -0.71 -3.98 9.73
CA SER A 115 -0.13 -4.13 11.06
C SER A 115 0.56 -2.86 11.54
N ALA A 116 0.73 -2.73 12.86
CA ALA A 116 1.52 -1.65 13.47
C ALA A 116 3.06 -1.86 13.30
N GLY A 117 3.47 -2.80 12.45
CA GLY A 117 4.86 -3.11 12.16
C GLY A 117 5.46 -4.17 13.08
N VAL A 118 6.67 -4.61 12.76
CA VAL A 118 7.42 -5.61 13.53
C VAL A 118 8.01 -4.94 14.78
N ALA A 119 7.55 -5.34 15.97
CA ALA A 119 7.92 -4.71 17.24
C ALA A 119 9.41 -4.94 17.60
N GLY A 120 9.88 -6.18 17.46
CA GLY A 120 11.24 -6.55 17.87
C GLY A 120 12.31 -6.07 16.89
N ASN A 121 13.37 -5.43 17.41
CA ASN A 121 14.46 -4.91 16.58
C ASN A 121 15.17 -6.01 15.77
N ALA A 122 15.42 -7.17 16.39
CA ALA A 122 16.11 -8.29 15.72
C ALA A 122 15.23 -8.88 14.60
N GLN A 123 13.93 -9.07 14.86
CA GLN A 123 12.98 -9.57 13.86
C GLN A 123 12.81 -8.57 12.71
N ARG A 124 12.73 -7.26 13.03
CA ARG A 124 12.66 -6.20 12.02
C ARG A 124 13.90 -6.17 11.14
N ALA A 125 15.09 -6.27 11.74
CA ALA A 125 16.34 -6.35 10.99
C ALA A 125 16.42 -7.63 10.12
N ALA A 126 15.95 -8.76 10.63
CA ALA A 126 15.88 -10.00 9.85
C ALA A 126 14.92 -9.86 8.66
N ARG A 127 13.74 -9.26 8.87
CA ARG A 127 12.78 -9.00 7.81
C ARG A 127 13.33 -8.03 6.76
N ARG A 128 14.03 -6.97 7.17
CA ARG A 128 14.68 -6.04 6.24
C ARG A 128 15.68 -6.77 5.33
N ARG A 129 16.50 -7.66 5.88
CA ARG A 129 17.42 -8.48 5.05
C ARG A 129 16.69 -9.37 4.04
N VAL A 130 15.49 -9.86 4.38
CA VAL A 130 14.66 -10.62 3.43
C VAL A 130 14.12 -9.70 2.34
N ASP A 131 13.60 -8.54 2.70
CA ASP A 131 13.08 -7.55 1.75
C ASP A 131 14.20 -7.04 0.81
N ASP A 132 15.41 -6.79 1.34
CA ASP A 132 16.59 -6.38 0.55
C ASP A 132 17.02 -7.45 -0.45
N ARG A 133 17.08 -8.72 -0.03
CA ARG A 133 17.41 -9.83 -0.95
C ARG A 133 16.36 -9.94 -2.06
N LEU A 134 15.08 -9.89 -1.71
CA LEU A 134 13.99 -9.96 -2.69
C LEU A 134 14.05 -8.79 -3.69
N ALA A 135 14.42 -7.59 -3.22
CA ALA A 135 14.64 -6.43 -4.08
C ALA A 135 15.82 -6.62 -5.03
N ASN A 136 16.91 -7.26 -4.57
CA ASN A 136 18.05 -7.59 -5.42
C ASN A 136 17.68 -8.64 -6.46
N ASP A 137 16.99 -9.72 -6.04
CA ASP A 137 16.53 -10.79 -6.94
C ASP A 137 15.60 -10.23 -8.04
N LEU A 138 14.71 -9.28 -7.69
CA LEU A 138 13.85 -8.60 -8.65
C LEU A 138 14.67 -7.82 -9.69
N LEU A 139 15.67 -7.04 -9.26
CA LEU A 139 16.52 -6.24 -10.17
C LEU A 139 17.45 -7.10 -11.04
N GLU A 140 17.85 -8.27 -10.55
CA GLU A 140 18.71 -9.20 -11.29
C GLU A 140 17.95 -10.08 -12.27
N ARG A 141 16.75 -10.55 -11.87
CA ARG A 141 15.98 -11.56 -12.60
C ARG A 141 14.78 -10.99 -13.37
N GLY A 142 14.44 -9.74 -13.12
CA GLY A 142 13.38 -9.00 -13.81
C GLY A 142 11.98 -9.23 -13.24
N ILE A 143 11.06 -8.40 -13.74
CA ILE A 143 9.68 -8.29 -13.24
C ILE A 143 8.86 -9.57 -13.47
N GLU A 144 9.05 -10.26 -14.62
CA GLU A 144 8.28 -11.47 -14.92
C GLU A 144 8.56 -12.57 -13.90
N TRP A 145 9.85 -12.86 -13.67
CA TRP A 145 10.24 -13.82 -12.64
C TRP A 145 9.68 -13.44 -11.28
N PHE A 146 9.79 -12.16 -10.93
CA PHE A 146 9.34 -11.68 -9.64
C PHE A 146 7.85 -11.86 -9.43
N VAL A 147 7.03 -11.52 -10.43
CA VAL A 147 5.57 -11.63 -10.36
C VAL A 147 5.16 -13.11 -10.21
N ASP A 148 5.79 -14.02 -10.96
CA ASP A 148 5.51 -15.44 -10.86
C ASP A 148 5.94 -16.01 -9.49
N TYR A 149 7.12 -15.62 -8.98
CA TYR A 149 7.56 -15.97 -7.63
C TYR A 149 6.60 -15.44 -6.58
N TRP A 150 6.22 -14.14 -6.67
CA TRP A 150 5.36 -13.47 -5.70
C TRP A 150 3.98 -14.11 -5.62
N MET A 151 3.36 -14.36 -6.76
CA MET A 151 2.04 -15.01 -6.82
C MET A 151 2.07 -16.48 -6.38
N GLY A 152 3.21 -17.14 -6.44
CA GLY A 152 3.42 -18.51 -5.95
C GLY A 152 3.64 -18.63 -4.45
N LEU A 153 3.74 -17.53 -3.71
CA LEU A 153 3.94 -17.57 -2.26
C LEU A 153 2.75 -18.20 -1.53
N PRO A 154 2.97 -18.98 -0.45
CA PRO A 154 1.90 -19.58 0.35
C PRO A 154 0.86 -18.59 0.84
N LEU A 155 1.25 -17.33 1.06
CA LEU A 155 0.35 -16.22 1.42
C LEU A 155 -0.82 -16.06 0.44
N PHE A 156 -0.64 -16.42 -0.83
CA PHE A 156 -1.65 -16.30 -1.89
C PHE A 156 -2.31 -17.63 -2.27
N ALA A 157 -2.06 -18.71 -1.53
CA ALA A 157 -2.61 -20.03 -1.86
C ALA A 157 -4.14 -20.05 -2.02
N SER A 158 -4.86 -19.24 -1.23
CA SER A 158 -6.32 -19.10 -1.32
C SER A 158 -6.80 -18.49 -2.65
N GLN A 159 -5.93 -17.74 -3.35
CA GLN A 159 -6.26 -17.12 -4.64
C GLN A 159 -6.43 -18.15 -5.77
N SER A 160 -5.94 -19.37 -5.61
CA SER A 160 -6.20 -20.47 -6.56
C SER A 160 -7.70 -20.72 -6.83
N ARG A 161 -8.57 -20.26 -5.90
CA ARG A 161 -10.04 -20.35 -6.02
C ARG A 161 -10.64 -19.30 -6.97
N LEU A 162 -9.89 -18.28 -7.38
CA LEU A 162 -10.40 -17.17 -8.19
C LEU A 162 -10.59 -17.49 -9.67
N GLY A 163 -10.14 -18.67 -10.12
CA GLY A 163 -10.17 -19.08 -11.52
C GLY A 163 -9.04 -18.47 -12.36
N SER A 164 -8.71 -19.15 -13.46
CA SER A 164 -7.53 -18.84 -14.28
C SER A 164 -7.58 -17.45 -14.93
N LYS A 165 -8.75 -16.98 -15.36
CA LYS A 165 -8.91 -15.65 -15.96
C LYS A 165 -8.55 -14.54 -14.99
N THR A 166 -9.11 -14.55 -13.77
CA THR A 166 -8.83 -13.56 -12.74
C THR A 166 -7.36 -13.57 -12.33
N LEU A 167 -6.74 -14.76 -12.24
CA LEU A 167 -5.31 -14.87 -11.93
C LEU A 167 -4.44 -14.31 -13.06
N ALA A 168 -4.80 -14.55 -14.32
CA ALA A 168 -4.09 -14.00 -15.47
C ALA A 168 -4.20 -12.45 -15.50
N GLU A 169 -5.37 -11.90 -15.28
CA GLU A 169 -5.59 -10.45 -15.16
C GLU A 169 -4.77 -9.84 -14.01
N ALA A 170 -4.77 -10.51 -12.84
CA ALA A 170 -3.98 -10.07 -11.70
C ALA A 170 -2.46 -10.15 -11.97
N ARG A 171 -2.00 -11.11 -12.76
CA ARG A 171 -0.61 -11.21 -13.21
C ARG A 171 -0.26 -10.04 -14.14
N LEU A 172 -1.08 -9.79 -15.16
CA LEU A 172 -0.86 -8.69 -16.10
C LEU A 172 -0.77 -7.34 -15.39
N GLN A 173 -1.68 -7.04 -14.47
CA GLN A 173 -1.63 -5.81 -13.68
C GLN A 173 -0.34 -5.66 -12.88
N ARG A 174 0.22 -6.75 -12.33
CA ARG A 174 1.48 -6.70 -11.59
C ARG A 174 2.68 -6.46 -12.50
N LEU A 175 2.64 -6.96 -13.73
CA LEU A 175 3.67 -6.74 -14.74
C LEU A 175 3.75 -5.29 -15.26
N GLU A 176 2.70 -4.50 -15.03
CA GLU A 176 2.71 -3.06 -15.36
C GLU A 176 3.60 -2.22 -14.43
N ASN A 177 4.05 -2.79 -13.28
CA ASN A 177 4.92 -2.08 -12.37
C ASN A 177 6.38 -2.06 -12.87
N ASP A 178 7.09 -0.99 -12.51
CA ASP A 178 8.53 -0.86 -12.75
C ASP A 178 9.32 -1.64 -11.67
N GLU A 179 10.33 -2.40 -12.10
CA GLU A 179 11.13 -3.22 -11.20
C GLU A 179 11.96 -2.42 -10.19
N ARG A 180 12.47 -1.24 -10.60
CA ARG A 180 13.21 -0.33 -9.71
C ARG A 180 12.26 0.29 -8.69
N GLY A 181 11.05 0.62 -9.14
CA GLY A 181 9.98 1.11 -8.27
C GLY A 181 9.62 0.13 -7.18
N LEU A 182 9.34 -1.13 -7.55
CA LEU A 182 9.02 -2.19 -6.58
C LEU A 182 10.19 -2.49 -5.64
N ALA A 183 11.43 -2.54 -6.15
CA ALA A 183 12.62 -2.75 -5.33
C ALA A 183 12.83 -1.61 -4.34
N GLY A 184 12.63 -0.35 -4.77
CA GLY A 184 12.65 0.83 -3.90
C GLY A 184 11.60 0.74 -2.80
N SER A 185 10.37 0.36 -3.14
CA SER A 185 9.27 0.18 -2.18
C SER A 185 9.55 -0.92 -1.15
N LEU A 186 10.13 -2.07 -1.56
CA LEU A 186 10.56 -3.12 -0.62
C LEU A 186 11.57 -2.60 0.39
N ARG A 187 12.58 -1.84 -0.06
CA ARG A 187 13.63 -1.30 0.80
C ARG A 187 13.15 -0.18 1.71
N GLY A 188 12.26 0.69 1.22
CA GLY A 188 11.82 1.90 1.94
C GLY A 188 10.59 1.71 2.82
N ALA A 189 9.55 1.01 2.31
CA ALA A 189 8.27 0.80 2.97
C ALA A 189 7.94 -0.69 3.19
N GLY A 190 8.88 -1.60 2.98
CA GLY A 190 8.75 -3.01 3.33
C GLY A 190 8.46 -3.20 4.82
N ALA A 191 7.95 -4.36 5.22
CA ALA A 191 7.60 -4.62 6.62
C ALA A 191 8.81 -4.55 7.57
N GLY A 192 10.02 -4.79 7.05
CA GLY A 192 11.28 -4.65 7.81
C GLY A 192 11.74 -3.21 7.95
N SER A 193 11.29 -2.31 7.08
CA SER A 193 11.66 -0.88 7.08
C SER A 193 10.61 0.01 7.76
N GLN A 194 9.38 -0.48 7.90
CA GLN A 194 8.33 0.24 8.62
C GLN A 194 8.74 0.48 10.08
N PRO A 195 8.68 1.73 10.58
CA PRO A 195 8.79 2.00 12.01
C PRO A 195 7.68 1.28 12.80
N PRO A 196 7.96 0.75 14.00
CA PRO A 196 6.93 0.16 14.83
C PRO A 196 6.02 1.26 15.40
N LEU A 197 4.71 1.19 15.11
CA LEU A 197 3.72 2.18 15.53
C LEU A 197 3.03 1.84 16.85
N TRP A 198 3.44 0.76 17.54
CA TRP A 198 2.75 0.23 18.72
C TRP A 198 2.58 1.26 19.85
N GLN A 199 3.59 2.08 20.09
CA GLN A 199 3.55 3.10 21.15
C GLN A 199 2.71 4.33 20.77
N ASP A 200 2.48 4.53 19.47
CA ASP A 200 1.77 5.67 18.92
C ASP A 200 0.29 5.39 18.61
N LEU A 201 -0.18 4.15 18.82
CA LEU A 201 -1.58 3.77 18.54
C LEU A 201 -2.59 4.60 19.32
N GLY A 202 -2.22 5.09 20.53
CA GLY A 202 -3.04 5.99 21.32
C GLY A 202 -3.32 7.35 20.67
N ARG A 203 -2.61 7.71 19.60
CA ARG A 203 -2.84 8.94 18.83
C ARG A 203 -3.97 8.81 17.80
N VAL A 204 -4.42 7.58 17.51
CA VAL A 204 -5.48 7.34 16.53
C VAL A 204 -6.81 7.79 17.12
N GLU A 205 -7.42 8.82 16.52
CA GLU A 205 -8.70 9.38 16.96
C GLU A 205 -9.91 8.68 16.32
N GLY A 206 -9.75 8.18 15.11
CA GLY A 206 -10.82 7.55 14.32
C GLY A 206 -11.07 6.09 14.71
N ALA A 207 -12.26 5.57 14.41
CA ALA A 207 -12.56 4.16 14.56
C ALA A 207 -11.75 3.33 13.54
N VAL A 208 -11.15 2.23 14.01
CA VAL A 208 -10.35 1.32 13.17
C VAL A 208 -10.94 -0.08 13.20
N LEU A 209 -11.28 -0.62 12.02
CA LEU A 209 -11.59 -2.02 11.82
C LEU A 209 -10.36 -2.71 11.22
N LEU A 210 -9.81 -3.68 11.95
CA LEU A 210 -8.76 -4.56 11.44
C LEU A 210 -9.39 -5.85 10.92
N VAL A 211 -9.07 -6.20 9.68
CA VAL A 211 -9.47 -7.47 9.06
C VAL A 211 -8.21 -8.28 8.84
N VAL A 212 -8.16 -9.47 9.41
CA VAL A 212 -7.04 -10.41 9.30
C VAL A 212 -7.52 -11.74 8.75
N GLY A 213 -6.65 -12.47 8.05
CA GLY A 213 -6.90 -13.85 7.67
C GLY A 213 -6.61 -14.80 8.84
N ASP A 214 -7.19 -15.98 8.79
CA ASP A 214 -6.93 -17.08 9.72
C ASP A 214 -5.55 -17.71 9.49
#